data_d46a149c3a8f845d9d50fb4bc7e73f1d
#
_entry.id   d46a149c3a8f845d9d50fb4bc7e73f1d
#
_cell.length_a   1.000
_cell.length_b   1.000
_cell.length_c   1.000
_cell.angle_alpha   90.00
_cell.angle_beta   90.00
_cell.angle_gamma   90.00
#
_symmetry.space_group_name_H-M   'P 1'
#
loop_
_entity.id
_entity.type
_entity.pdbx_description
1 polymer ?
#
loop_
_entity_poly.entity_id
_entity_poly.type
_entity_poly.pdbx_seq_one_letter_code
_entity_poly.pdbx_strand_id
1 'polypeptide(L)'
;MSGRPGVPAEPDRPTYPTALGTSDADSIRLLGQDLAHDLMGKVGFGELAFWLVAGRRPTTGEVRVFEAVLVALADHGFTPTAIAARVTYLSAPDSLQGALAAGLLGGGSRFLGVTEDTGRFLAHALAERDGPLPADDAGWDALALQVVREARAAGRYVPGLGHPVHKVQDPRTPVLLAIAEAEGVRREHLRLYQAIGRVHPHVLGRTLPLNGAGVCGAALADLGLPVEMLRGFALLARAAGLLGQLAEERRRPIAMDMYLDIDRNAVYVPDEQHDGHDGE
;
A
#
# COMPACT_ATOMS: atom_id res chain seq x y z
N MET A 1 17.99 -10.76 -33.35
CA MET A 1 16.70 -10.84 -34.08
C MET A 1 16.58 -12.26 -34.63
N SER A 2 15.96 -13.18 -33.90
CA SER A 2 15.65 -14.50 -34.43
C SER A 2 14.12 -14.61 -34.51
N GLY A 3 13.60 -14.46 -35.74
CA GLY A 3 12.20 -14.69 -36.02
C GLY A 3 11.83 -16.13 -35.77
N ARG A 4 10.57 -16.37 -35.34
CA ARG A 4 9.99 -17.71 -35.22
C ARG A 4 10.21 -18.49 -36.50
N PRO A 5 10.81 -19.69 -36.49
CA PRO A 5 10.90 -20.50 -37.69
C PRO A 5 9.50 -20.96 -38.09
N GLY A 6 9.05 -20.64 -39.29
CA GLY A 6 7.89 -21.27 -39.95
C GLY A 6 6.59 -20.48 -40.09
N VAL A 7 6.50 -19.21 -39.62
CA VAL A 7 5.36 -18.34 -39.92
C VAL A 7 5.84 -17.24 -40.89
N PRO A 8 5.30 -17.14 -42.12
CA PRO A 8 5.60 -16.02 -43.00
C PRO A 8 5.23 -14.71 -42.29
N ALA A 9 6.09 -13.72 -42.33
CA ALA A 9 5.78 -12.38 -41.86
C ALA A 9 4.61 -11.83 -42.69
N GLU A 10 3.40 -11.82 -42.14
CA GLU A 10 2.29 -11.08 -42.73
C GLU A 10 2.61 -9.58 -42.57
N PRO A 11 2.66 -8.80 -43.66
CA PRO A 11 3.16 -7.43 -43.63
C PRO A 11 2.31 -6.43 -42.83
N ASP A 12 1.21 -6.82 -42.23
CA ASP A 12 0.22 -5.90 -41.60
C ASP A 12 -0.25 -6.30 -40.18
N ARG A 13 0.50 -7.13 -39.46
CA ARG A 13 0.11 -7.43 -38.06
C ARG A 13 0.51 -6.29 -37.15
N PRO A 14 -0.45 -5.78 -36.31
CA PRO A 14 -0.11 -4.77 -35.32
C PRO A 14 0.90 -5.33 -34.32
N THR A 15 1.90 -4.52 -33.97
CA THR A 15 2.90 -4.84 -32.93
C THR A 15 2.56 -4.16 -31.63
N TYR A 16 2.70 -4.87 -30.51
CA TYR A 16 2.44 -4.38 -29.16
C TYR A 16 3.76 -4.45 -28.38
N PRO A 17 4.53 -3.36 -28.32
CA PRO A 17 5.82 -3.35 -27.62
C PRO A 17 5.61 -3.49 -26.11
N THR A 18 6.44 -4.30 -25.46
CA THR A 18 6.47 -4.48 -24.00
C THR A 18 7.91 -4.66 -23.53
N ALA A 19 8.22 -4.08 -22.37
CA ALA A 19 9.47 -4.30 -21.67
C ALA A 19 9.33 -5.30 -20.50
N LEU A 20 8.11 -5.78 -20.22
CA LEU A 20 7.86 -6.71 -19.11
C LEU A 20 8.21 -8.13 -19.49
N GLY A 21 7.51 -8.71 -20.43
CA GLY A 21 7.74 -10.10 -20.76
C GLY A 21 7.10 -10.54 -22.06
N THR A 22 7.66 -11.62 -22.62
CA THR A 22 7.18 -12.29 -23.82
C THR A 22 7.37 -13.78 -23.69
N SER A 23 6.61 -14.58 -24.45
CA SER A 23 6.77 -16.04 -24.52
C SER A 23 6.76 -16.51 -25.97
N ASP A 24 7.47 -17.57 -26.24
CA ASP A 24 7.41 -18.35 -27.48
C ASP A 24 7.20 -19.85 -27.16
N ALA A 25 7.40 -20.76 -28.12
CA ALA A 25 7.17 -22.17 -27.91
C ALA A 25 8.10 -22.80 -26.87
N ASP A 26 9.31 -22.27 -26.71
CA ASP A 26 10.40 -22.89 -25.98
C ASP A 26 10.86 -22.06 -24.76
N SER A 27 10.49 -20.80 -24.67
CA SER A 27 10.97 -19.90 -23.63
C SER A 27 9.93 -18.89 -23.14
N ILE A 28 10.10 -18.47 -21.90
CA ILE A 28 9.42 -17.30 -21.31
C ILE A 28 10.51 -16.33 -20.89
N ARG A 29 10.42 -15.09 -21.37
CA ARG A 29 11.32 -14.01 -20.97
C ARG A 29 10.58 -12.99 -20.12
N LEU A 30 11.21 -12.57 -19.03
CA LEU A 30 10.69 -11.57 -18.12
C LEU A 30 11.83 -10.58 -17.80
N LEU A 31 11.57 -9.28 -17.99
CA LEU A 31 12.57 -8.22 -17.77
C LEU A 31 13.91 -8.48 -18.50
N GLY A 32 13.82 -9.06 -19.70
CA GLY A 32 14.98 -9.43 -20.52
C GLY A 32 15.72 -10.71 -20.10
N GLN A 33 15.30 -11.36 -19.02
CA GLN A 33 15.91 -12.60 -18.49
C GLN A 33 15.11 -13.83 -18.93
N ASP A 34 15.73 -14.99 -18.97
CA ASP A 34 15.03 -16.27 -19.09
C ASP A 34 14.37 -16.61 -17.75
N LEU A 35 13.03 -16.76 -17.76
CA LEU A 35 12.29 -17.01 -16.54
C LEU A 35 12.73 -18.29 -15.83
N ALA A 36 12.90 -19.38 -16.58
CA ALA A 36 13.22 -20.70 -16.02
C ALA A 36 14.69 -20.79 -15.57
N HIS A 37 15.59 -20.25 -16.38
CA HIS A 37 17.02 -20.42 -16.17
C HIS A 37 17.66 -19.31 -15.33
N ASP A 38 17.16 -18.06 -15.39
CA ASP A 38 17.79 -16.92 -14.74
C ASP A 38 17.06 -16.43 -13.49
N LEU A 39 15.73 -16.65 -13.39
CA LEU A 39 14.91 -16.10 -12.30
C LEU A 39 14.42 -17.14 -11.31
N MET A 40 13.82 -18.24 -11.78
CA MET A 40 13.26 -19.26 -10.90
C MET A 40 14.32 -19.87 -9.99
N GLY A 41 14.04 -19.87 -8.67
CA GLY A 41 14.96 -20.35 -7.64
C GLY A 41 16.17 -19.45 -7.35
N LYS A 42 16.32 -18.31 -8.06
CA LYS A 42 17.44 -17.38 -7.89
C LYS A 42 17.01 -15.99 -7.45
N VAL A 43 15.76 -15.60 -7.72
CA VAL A 43 15.19 -14.31 -7.37
C VAL A 43 14.01 -14.50 -6.42
N GLY A 44 13.97 -13.75 -5.33
CA GLY A 44 12.84 -13.76 -4.39
C GLY A 44 11.64 -13.03 -4.98
N PHE A 45 10.42 -13.39 -4.54
CA PHE A 45 9.20 -12.77 -5.05
C PHE A 45 9.13 -11.26 -4.76
N GLY A 46 9.59 -10.81 -3.59
CA GLY A 46 9.67 -9.38 -3.27
C GLY A 46 10.64 -8.64 -4.20
N GLU A 47 11.82 -9.20 -4.46
CA GLU A 47 12.78 -8.63 -5.41
C GLU A 47 12.17 -8.52 -6.81
N LEU A 48 11.49 -9.56 -7.28
CA LEU A 48 10.84 -9.57 -8.58
C LEU A 48 9.71 -8.52 -8.65
N ALA A 49 8.86 -8.44 -7.63
CA ALA A 49 7.76 -7.49 -7.57
C ALA A 49 8.27 -6.03 -7.60
N PHE A 50 9.36 -5.74 -6.89
CA PHE A 50 10.02 -4.46 -6.96
C PHE A 50 10.51 -4.17 -8.39
N TRP A 51 11.24 -5.11 -8.99
CA TRP A 51 11.83 -4.95 -10.32
C TRP A 51 10.78 -4.73 -11.41
N LEU A 52 9.67 -5.46 -11.36
CA LEU A 52 8.55 -5.30 -12.31
C LEU A 52 7.97 -3.88 -12.34
N VAL A 53 7.97 -3.17 -11.22
CA VAL A 53 7.41 -1.80 -11.12
C VAL A 53 8.49 -0.74 -11.31
N ALA A 54 9.67 -0.94 -10.71
CA ALA A 54 10.75 0.03 -10.76
C ALA A 54 11.50 0.04 -12.10
N GLY A 55 11.37 -1.01 -12.93
CA GLY A 55 12.13 -1.18 -14.17
C GLY A 55 13.63 -1.41 -13.96
N ARG A 56 14.06 -1.52 -12.70
CA ARG A 56 15.45 -1.80 -12.29
C ARG A 56 15.50 -2.85 -11.20
N ARG A 57 16.58 -3.60 -11.16
CA ARG A 57 16.82 -4.54 -10.07
C ARG A 57 17.16 -3.79 -8.78
N PRO A 58 16.54 -4.14 -7.63
CA PRO A 58 16.88 -3.53 -6.34
C PRO A 58 18.23 -4.03 -5.82
N THR A 59 18.87 -3.26 -4.95
CA THR A 59 19.97 -3.73 -4.12
C THR A 59 19.47 -4.65 -2.99
N THR A 60 20.38 -5.39 -2.36
CA THR A 60 20.02 -6.27 -1.22
C THR A 60 19.35 -5.49 -0.09
N GLY A 61 19.85 -4.29 0.24
CA GLY A 61 19.26 -3.44 1.28
C GLY A 61 17.87 -2.95 0.90
N GLU A 62 17.66 -2.57 -0.36
CA GLU A 62 16.33 -2.18 -0.85
C GLU A 62 15.34 -3.34 -0.79
N VAL A 63 15.76 -4.58 -1.13
CA VAL A 63 14.92 -5.78 -1.00
C VAL A 63 14.49 -5.98 0.44
N ARG A 64 15.41 -5.88 1.41
CA ARG A 64 15.11 -6.09 2.83
C ARG A 64 14.09 -5.07 3.36
N VAL A 65 14.23 -3.79 2.99
CA VAL A 65 13.24 -2.76 3.37
C VAL A 65 11.91 -2.99 2.67
N PHE A 66 11.93 -3.30 1.38
CA PHE A 66 10.71 -3.56 0.61
C PHE A 66 9.92 -4.76 1.16
N GLU A 67 10.59 -5.87 1.45
CA GLU A 67 9.95 -7.06 2.05
C GLU A 67 9.43 -6.76 3.47
N ALA A 68 10.15 -5.97 4.27
CA ALA A 68 9.66 -5.53 5.58
C ALA A 68 8.36 -4.70 5.46
N VAL A 69 8.23 -3.87 4.41
CA VAL A 69 6.98 -3.16 4.09
C VAL A 69 5.87 -4.13 3.73
N LEU A 70 6.12 -5.11 2.86
CA LEU A 70 5.12 -6.11 2.47
C LEU A 70 4.64 -6.91 3.69
N VAL A 71 5.55 -7.36 4.55
CA VAL A 71 5.21 -8.06 5.80
C VAL A 71 4.37 -7.18 6.73
N ALA A 72 4.74 -5.90 6.90
CA ALA A 72 4.04 -4.96 7.78
C ALA A 72 2.60 -4.64 7.33
N LEU A 73 2.29 -4.82 6.03
CA LEU A 73 1.00 -4.50 5.43
C LEU A 73 0.13 -5.72 5.09
N ALA A 74 0.68 -6.94 5.22
CA ALA A 74 0.03 -8.16 4.79
C ALA A 74 -1.31 -8.38 5.48
N ASP A 75 -1.36 -8.34 6.82
CA ASP A 75 -2.58 -8.51 7.60
C ASP A 75 -2.65 -7.54 8.79
N HIS A 76 -3.85 -7.29 9.27
CA HIS A 76 -4.12 -6.49 10.48
C HIS A 76 -5.40 -6.97 11.20
N GLY A 77 -5.67 -8.26 11.16
CA GLY A 77 -6.87 -8.86 11.76
C GLY A 77 -8.15 -8.54 10.98
N PHE A 78 -9.28 -8.46 11.68
CA PHE A 78 -10.60 -8.25 11.07
C PHE A 78 -10.83 -6.82 10.60
N THR A 79 -10.04 -6.39 9.65
CA THR A 79 -10.26 -5.13 8.94
C THR A 79 -11.49 -5.24 8.01
N PRO A 80 -12.09 -4.12 7.57
CA PRO A 80 -13.19 -4.15 6.60
C PRO A 80 -12.87 -4.99 5.36
N THR A 81 -11.62 -4.97 4.89
CA THR A 81 -11.16 -5.77 3.74
C THR A 81 -11.19 -7.28 4.04
N ALA A 82 -10.77 -7.70 5.24
CA ALA A 82 -10.80 -9.09 5.67
C ALA A 82 -12.24 -9.58 5.87
N ILE A 83 -13.10 -8.75 6.49
CA ILE A 83 -14.52 -9.05 6.67
C ILE A 83 -15.21 -9.21 5.31
N ALA A 84 -15.01 -8.27 4.38
CA ALA A 84 -15.59 -8.34 3.04
C ALA A 84 -15.19 -9.62 2.30
N ALA A 85 -13.93 -10.03 2.38
CA ALA A 85 -13.45 -11.26 1.77
C ALA A 85 -14.13 -12.49 2.39
N ARG A 86 -14.20 -12.60 3.73
CA ARG A 86 -14.82 -13.74 4.43
C ARG A 86 -16.32 -13.85 4.16
N VAL A 87 -17.06 -12.73 4.23
CA VAL A 87 -18.51 -12.73 3.96
C VAL A 87 -18.81 -13.04 2.49
N THR A 88 -18.00 -12.55 1.56
CA THR A 88 -18.12 -12.92 0.15
C THR A 88 -17.86 -14.42 -0.07
N TYR A 89 -16.84 -14.97 0.62
CA TYR A 89 -16.55 -16.40 0.54
C TYR A 89 -17.69 -17.27 1.12
N LEU A 90 -18.35 -16.80 2.19
CA LEU A 90 -19.53 -17.47 2.73
C LEU A 90 -20.64 -17.64 1.67
N SER A 91 -20.88 -16.57 0.89
CA SER A 91 -21.93 -16.55 -0.14
C SER A 91 -21.52 -17.26 -1.44
N ALA A 92 -20.23 -17.25 -1.79
CA ALA A 92 -19.67 -17.82 -3.02
C ALA A 92 -18.42 -18.67 -2.74
N PRO A 93 -18.57 -19.83 -2.08
CA PRO A 93 -17.44 -20.65 -1.64
C PRO A 93 -16.66 -21.31 -2.79
N ASP A 94 -17.23 -21.35 -3.97
CA ASP A 94 -16.62 -21.82 -5.23
C ASP A 94 -15.84 -20.73 -5.97
N SER A 95 -15.91 -19.46 -5.50
CA SER A 95 -15.24 -18.32 -6.11
C SER A 95 -14.20 -17.71 -5.18
N LEU A 96 -13.07 -18.39 -4.98
CA LEU A 96 -11.95 -17.89 -4.18
C LEU A 96 -11.44 -16.52 -4.71
N GLN A 97 -11.34 -16.40 -6.03
CA GLN A 97 -10.93 -15.15 -6.70
C GLN A 97 -11.94 -14.02 -6.45
N GLY A 98 -13.23 -14.29 -6.41
CA GLY A 98 -14.27 -13.31 -6.10
C GLY A 98 -14.16 -12.81 -4.66
N ALA A 99 -13.95 -13.70 -3.71
CA ALA A 99 -13.74 -13.37 -2.31
C ALA A 99 -12.45 -12.53 -2.10
N LEU A 100 -11.35 -12.93 -2.73
CA LEU A 100 -10.11 -12.17 -2.71
C LEU A 100 -10.29 -10.77 -3.31
N ALA A 101 -10.94 -10.70 -4.48
CA ALA A 101 -11.23 -9.43 -5.15
C ALA A 101 -12.09 -8.50 -4.29
N ALA A 102 -13.14 -9.01 -3.63
CA ALA A 102 -14.00 -8.24 -2.73
C ALA A 102 -13.18 -7.59 -1.58
N GLY A 103 -12.26 -8.34 -0.97
CA GLY A 103 -11.35 -7.81 0.03
C GLY A 103 -10.41 -6.75 -0.53
N LEU A 104 -9.84 -6.94 -1.71
CA LEU A 104 -8.95 -5.97 -2.35
C LEU A 104 -9.69 -4.70 -2.78
N LEU A 105 -10.89 -4.80 -3.32
CA LEU A 105 -11.75 -3.65 -3.68
C LEU A 105 -12.08 -2.76 -2.47
N GLY A 106 -12.15 -3.33 -1.27
CA GLY A 106 -12.27 -2.58 -0.02
C GLY A 106 -11.02 -1.78 0.37
N GLY A 107 -9.91 -1.93 -0.36
CA GLY A 107 -8.63 -1.24 -0.13
C GLY A 107 -8.61 0.21 -0.59
N GLY A 108 -9.48 1.05 0.00
CA GLY A 108 -9.64 2.46 -0.34
C GLY A 108 -8.79 3.40 0.52
N SER A 109 -9.08 4.70 0.42
CA SER A 109 -8.31 5.79 1.05
C SER A 109 -8.20 5.67 2.58
N ARG A 110 -9.20 5.09 3.26
CA ARG A 110 -9.20 5.00 4.72
C ARG A 110 -8.36 3.86 5.28
N PHE A 111 -8.15 2.78 4.53
CA PHE A 111 -7.47 1.58 5.06
C PHE A 111 -6.16 1.24 4.36
N LEU A 112 -6.06 1.16 3.06
CA LEU A 112 -4.80 0.85 2.38
C LEU A 112 -4.21 2.06 1.64
N GLY A 113 -5.02 3.07 1.35
CA GLY A 113 -4.61 4.27 0.63
C GLY A 113 -3.62 5.15 1.39
N VAL A 114 -3.59 5.08 2.71
CA VAL A 114 -2.67 5.88 3.57
C VAL A 114 -1.20 5.72 3.14
N THR A 115 -0.81 4.55 2.65
CA THR A 115 0.54 4.28 2.15
C THR A 115 0.89 5.18 0.96
N GLU A 116 0.00 5.24 -0.03
CA GLU A 116 0.16 6.13 -1.20
C GLU A 116 -0.01 7.60 -0.80
N ASP A 117 -1.04 7.91 -0.02
CA ASP A 117 -1.33 9.29 0.38
C ASP A 117 -0.15 9.90 1.15
N THR A 118 0.52 9.12 2.03
CA THR A 118 1.72 9.58 2.74
C THR A 118 2.90 9.77 1.79
N GLY A 119 3.19 8.80 0.92
CA GLY A 119 4.27 8.93 -0.05
C GLY A 119 4.08 10.15 -0.96
N ARG A 120 2.87 10.35 -1.49
CA ARG A 120 2.51 11.49 -2.33
C ARG A 120 2.61 12.82 -1.58
N PHE A 121 2.13 12.86 -0.34
CA PHE A 121 2.20 14.05 0.51
C PHE A 121 3.65 14.47 0.78
N LEU A 122 4.50 13.53 1.15
CA LEU A 122 5.92 13.78 1.42
C LEU A 122 6.67 14.20 0.14
N ALA A 123 6.44 13.48 -0.97
CA ALA A 123 7.07 13.82 -2.24
C ALA A 123 6.68 15.22 -2.72
N HIS A 124 5.40 15.59 -2.59
CA HIS A 124 4.95 16.95 -2.91
C HIS A 124 5.63 18.00 -2.01
N ALA A 125 5.67 17.80 -0.70
CA ALA A 125 6.32 18.71 0.24
C ALA A 125 7.83 18.87 -0.04
N LEU A 126 8.49 17.79 -0.45
CA LEU A 126 9.90 17.83 -0.84
C LEU A 126 10.13 18.53 -2.20
N ALA A 127 9.19 18.43 -3.13
CA ALA A 127 9.26 19.11 -4.43
C ALA A 127 9.02 20.62 -4.32
N GLU A 128 8.05 21.02 -3.48
CA GLU A 128 7.66 22.44 -3.30
C GLU A 128 8.54 23.20 -2.32
N ARG A 129 9.52 22.56 -1.67
CA ARG A 129 10.41 23.24 -0.73
C ARG A 129 11.32 24.24 -1.41
N ASP A 130 11.62 25.34 -0.71
CA ASP A 130 12.66 26.27 -1.10
C ASP A 130 14.05 25.77 -0.68
N GLY A 131 15.02 25.86 -1.58
CA GLY A 131 16.43 25.57 -1.29
C GLY A 131 16.82 24.09 -1.20
N PRO A 132 18.04 23.78 -0.69
CA PRO A 132 18.56 22.43 -0.62
C PRO A 132 17.88 21.61 0.49
N LEU A 133 18.10 20.28 0.46
CA LEU A 133 17.66 19.39 1.54
C LEU A 133 18.32 19.79 2.87
N PRO A 134 17.57 19.72 4.00
CA PRO A 134 18.15 20.00 5.32
C PRO A 134 19.31 19.07 5.65
N ALA A 135 20.37 19.64 6.23
CA ALA A 135 21.57 18.89 6.59
C ALA A 135 21.46 18.17 7.94
N ASP A 136 20.65 18.72 8.86
CA ASP A 136 20.53 18.26 10.24
C ASP A 136 19.04 18.15 10.68
N ASP A 137 18.82 17.58 11.86
CA ASP A 137 17.48 17.39 12.41
C ASP A 137 16.74 18.71 12.65
N ALA A 138 17.43 19.78 13.01
CA ALA A 138 16.80 21.09 13.22
C ALA A 138 16.23 21.66 11.92
N GLY A 139 16.94 21.51 10.81
CA GLY A 139 16.47 21.87 9.49
C GLY A 139 15.28 21.01 9.03
N TRP A 140 15.32 19.70 9.29
CA TRP A 140 14.19 18.81 9.02
C TRP A 140 12.96 19.16 9.85
N ASP A 141 13.14 19.51 11.12
CA ASP A 141 12.05 19.94 12.00
C ASP A 141 11.44 21.27 11.53
N ALA A 142 12.26 22.21 11.07
CA ALA A 142 11.77 23.47 10.50
C ALA A 142 10.92 23.25 9.23
N LEU A 143 11.39 22.42 8.30
CA LEU A 143 10.63 22.02 7.10
C LEU A 143 9.34 21.32 7.49
N ALA A 144 9.39 20.35 8.38
CA ALA A 144 8.22 19.60 8.84
C ALA A 144 7.17 20.52 9.50
N LEU A 145 7.63 21.50 10.29
CA LEU A 145 6.77 22.49 10.95
C LEU A 145 6.01 23.34 9.92
N GLN A 146 6.70 23.77 8.86
CA GLN A 146 6.09 24.49 7.75
C GLN A 146 5.03 23.62 7.06
N VAL A 147 5.38 22.39 6.66
CA VAL A 147 4.50 21.43 5.97
C VAL A 147 3.22 21.13 6.78
N VAL A 148 3.36 20.92 8.10
CA VAL A 148 2.20 20.66 8.97
C VAL A 148 1.32 21.89 9.12
N ARG A 149 1.89 23.10 9.20
CA ARG A 149 1.14 24.38 9.26
C ARG A 149 0.36 24.61 7.97
N GLU A 150 0.97 24.41 6.81
CA GLU A 150 0.32 24.55 5.51
C GLU A 150 -0.82 23.56 5.33
N ALA A 151 -0.63 22.29 5.69
CA ALA A 151 -1.69 21.29 5.67
C ALA A 151 -2.87 21.71 6.56
N ARG A 152 -2.59 22.17 7.81
CA ARG A 152 -3.62 22.66 8.74
C ARG A 152 -4.36 23.89 8.20
N ALA A 153 -3.64 24.87 7.66
CA ALA A 153 -4.23 26.08 7.09
C ALA A 153 -5.14 25.77 5.91
N ALA A 154 -4.78 24.75 5.11
CA ALA A 154 -5.60 24.25 4.00
C ALA A 154 -6.74 23.31 4.43
N GLY A 155 -6.98 23.10 5.73
CA GLY A 155 -8.00 22.17 6.23
C GLY A 155 -7.72 20.69 5.90
N ARG A 156 -6.48 20.35 5.55
CA ARG A 156 -6.08 18.99 5.16
C ARG A 156 -5.48 18.21 6.33
N TYR A 157 -5.76 16.94 6.39
CA TYR A 157 -5.05 16.02 7.31
C TYR A 157 -3.65 15.73 6.79
N VAL A 158 -2.70 15.51 7.72
CA VAL A 158 -1.38 14.96 7.39
C VAL A 158 -1.50 13.44 7.35
N PRO A 159 -1.34 12.81 6.17
CA PRO A 159 -1.43 11.36 6.05
C PRO A 159 -0.38 10.67 6.90
N GLY A 160 -0.71 9.50 7.44
CA GLY A 160 0.22 8.74 8.28
C GLY A 160 0.25 9.16 9.76
N LEU A 161 -0.44 10.25 10.17
CA LEU A 161 -0.63 10.62 11.57
C LEU A 161 -1.92 10.05 12.15
N GLY A 162 -1.81 9.43 13.34
CA GLY A 162 -2.92 8.82 14.05
C GLY A 162 -3.22 7.39 13.61
N HIS A 163 -3.85 6.63 14.50
CA HIS A 163 -4.28 5.26 14.24
C HIS A 163 -5.57 4.95 15.02
N PRO A 164 -6.52 4.19 14.44
CA PRO A 164 -7.77 3.86 15.13
C PRO A 164 -7.55 3.02 16.40
N VAL A 165 -6.55 2.14 16.43
CA VAL A 165 -6.23 1.23 17.53
C VAL A 165 -5.00 1.71 18.31
N HIS A 166 -3.87 1.91 17.67
CA HIS A 166 -2.60 2.30 18.29
C HIS A 166 -2.61 3.78 18.67
N LYS A 167 -2.80 4.13 19.95
CA LYS A 167 -2.96 5.52 20.39
C LYS A 167 -1.64 6.18 20.81
N VAL A 168 -0.65 5.39 21.25
CA VAL A 168 0.65 5.88 21.71
C VAL A 168 1.70 5.73 20.63
N GLN A 169 1.88 4.52 20.12
CA GLN A 169 2.85 4.18 19.09
C GLN A 169 2.34 3.00 18.27
N ASP A 170 2.51 3.07 16.96
CA ASP A 170 2.34 1.91 16.08
C ASP A 170 3.63 1.07 16.14
N PRO A 171 3.57 -0.21 16.54
CA PRO A 171 4.77 -1.03 16.75
C PRO A 171 5.61 -1.25 15.48
N ARG A 172 5.00 -1.11 14.31
CA ARG A 172 5.69 -1.29 13.03
C ARG A 172 6.63 -0.13 12.71
N THR A 173 6.28 1.07 13.14
CA THR A 173 7.02 2.29 12.78
C THR A 173 8.48 2.26 13.23
N PRO A 174 8.83 2.03 14.52
CA PRO A 174 10.23 2.01 14.94
C PRO A 174 11.03 0.87 14.29
N VAL A 175 10.40 -0.27 14.05
CA VAL A 175 11.07 -1.42 13.44
C VAL A 175 11.45 -1.15 11.99
N LEU A 176 10.53 -0.61 11.19
CA LEU A 176 10.80 -0.29 9.78
C LEU A 176 11.84 0.83 9.65
N LEU A 177 11.78 1.85 10.51
CA LEU A 177 12.80 2.91 10.56
C LEU A 177 14.19 2.36 10.87
N ALA A 178 14.31 1.44 11.83
CA ALA A 178 15.57 0.80 12.18
C ALA A 178 16.13 -0.06 11.02
N ILE A 179 15.27 -0.79 10.32
CA ILE A 179 15.67 -1.56 9.14
C ILE A 179 16.15 -0.62 8.03
N ALA A 180 15.39 0.44 7.72
CA ALA A 180 15.78 1.41 6.69
C ALA A 180 17.12 2.12 7.01
N GLU A 181 17.37 2.43 8.28
CA GLU A 181 18.66 2.99 8.72
C GLU A 181 19.80 2.00 8.55
N ALA A 182 19.61 0.76 9.02
CA ALA A 182 20.64 -0.29 8.94
C ALA A 182 21.02 -0.64 7.49
N GLU A 183 20.06 -0.56 6.57
CA GLU A 183 20.30 -0.84 5.15
C GLU A 183 20.74 0.41 4.34
N GLY A 184 20.88 1.56 4.98
CA GLY A 184 21.31 2.81 4.32
C GLY A 184 20.29 3.38 3.32
N VAL A 185 19.00 3.02 3.45
CA VAL A 185 17.92 3.49 2.58
C VAL A 185 16.98 4.49 3.25
N ARG A 186 17.31 4.97 4.45
CA ARG A 186 16.61 6.08 5.09
C ARG A 186 17.03 7.39 4.44
N ARG A 187 16.16 7.87 3.54
CA ARG A 187 16.40 9.09 2.74
C ARG A 187 15.46 10.22 3.16
N GLU A 188 15.17 11.14 2.27
CA GLU A 188 14.43 12.39 2.52
C GLU A 188 12.98 12.17 2.97
N HIS A 189 12.27 11.18 2.43
CA HIS A 189 10.87 10.95 2.79
C HIS A 189 10.73 10.42 4.23
N LEU A 190 11.54 9.44 4.61
CA LEU A 190 11.57 8.94 5.98
C LEU A 190 12.06 9.99 6.99
N ARG A 191 13.06 10.82 6.62
CA ARG A 191 13.53 11.92 7.46
C ARG A 191 12.43 12.95 7.71
N LEU A 192 11.75 13.40 6.64
CA LEU A 192 10.64 14.34 6.76
C LEU A 192 9.49 13.73 7.58
N TYR A 193 9.13 12.45 7.34
CA TYR A 193 8.09 11.78 8.09
C TYR A 193 8.38 11.70 9.59
N GLN A 194 9.63 11.37 9.97
CA GLN A 194 10.07 11.39 11.38
C GLN A 194 10.02 12.79 11.98
N ALA A 195 10.46 13.82 11.24
CA ALA A 195 10.41 15.21 11.68
C ALA A 195 8.96 15.67 11.90
N ILE A 196 8.03 15.31 11.01
CA ILE A 196 6.58 15.54 11.21
C ILE A 196 6.10 14.90 12.53
N GLY A 197 6.58 13.69 12.85
CA GLY A 197 6.29 13.03 14.12
C GLY A 197 6.76 13.83 15.34
N ARG A 198 7.89 14.53 15.26
CA ARG A 198 8.41 15.36 16.35
C ARG A 198 7.66 16.68 16.51
N VAL A 199 7.32 17.34 15.39
CA VAL A 199 6.85 18.75 15.44
C VAL A 199 5.35 18.92 15.41
N HIS A 200 4.58 17.94 14.92
CA HIS A 200 3.12 18.09 14.76
C HIS A 200 2.38 18.47 16.04
N PRO A 201 2.80 18.07 17.28
CA PRO A 201 2.07 18.46 18.48
C PRO A 201 2.06 19.99 18.69
N HIS A 202 3.13 20.70 18.29
CA HIS A 202 3.20 22.15 18.38
C HIS A 202 2.21 22.87 17.46
N VAL A 203 1.79 22.22 16.38
CA VAL A 203 0.82 22.79 15.43
C VAL A 203 -0.58 22.31 15.73
N LEU A 204 -0.76 20.98 15.97
CA LEU A 204 -2.07 20.37 16.12
C LEU A 204 -2.63 20.44 17.54
N GLY A 205 -1.81 20.80 18.55
CA GLY A 205 -2.20 20.85 19.96
C GLY A 205 -2.46 19.47 20.59
N ARG A 206 -2.07 18.40 19.91
CA ARG A 206 -2.21 17.00 20.38
C ARG A 206 -1.14 16.12 19.76
N THR A 207 -0.73 15.09 20.50
CA THR A 207 0.21 14.07 20.01
C THR A 207 -0.55 12.95 19.33
N LEU A 208 -0.11 12.59 18.12
CA LEU A 208 -0.64 11.49 17.31
C LEU A 208 0.50 10.54 16.95
N PRO A 209 0.31 9.22 17.01
CA PRO A 209 1.37 8.30 16.57
C PRO A 209 1.59 8.40 15.06
N LEU A 210 2.85 8.26 14.65
CA LEU A 210 3.18 7.90 13.27
C LEU A 210 2.73 6.46 13.04
N ASN A 211 1.85 6.23 12.06
CA ASN A 211 1.28 4.90 11.85
C ASN A 211 2.07 4.05 10.85
N GLY A 212 1.86 2.73 10.90
CA GLY A 212 2.60 1.77 10.10
C GLY A 212 2.37 1.91 8.60
N ALA A 213 1.17 2.31 8.15
CA ALA A 213 0.91 2.54 6.73
C ALA A 213 1.66 3.77 6.21
N GLY A 214 1.77 4.82 7.05
CA GLY A 214 2.51 6.03 6.71
C GLY A 214 4.02 5.79 6.60
N VAL A 215 4.63 5.09 7.57
CA VAL A 215 6.07 4.77 7.48
C VAL A 215 6.37 3.87 6.28
N CYS A 216 5.46 2.95 5.93
CA CYS A 216 5.58 2.15 4.71
C CYS A 216 5.55 3.01 3.45
N GLY A 217 4.66 4.00 3.38
CA GLY A 217 4.60 4.93 2.24
C GLY A 217 5.88 5.77 2.11
N ALA A 218 6.40 6.30 3.22
CA ALA A 218 7.66 7.02 3.24
C ALA A 218 8.85 6.14 2.81
N ALA A 219 8.91 4.90 3.30
CA ALA A 219 9.97 3.94 2.92
C ALA A 219 9.93 3.58 1.44
N LEU A 220 8.75 3.28 0.89
CA LEU A 220 8.58 2.96 -0.53
C LEU A 220 8.97 4.15 -1.43
N ALA A 221 8.67 5.39 -1.02
CA ALA A 221 9.09 6.59 -1.73
C ALA A 221 10.62 6.76 -1.67
N ASP A 222 11.26 6.49 -0.52
CA ASP A 222 12.72 6.50 -0.39
C ASP A 222 13.42 5.43 -1.25
N LEU A 223 12.73 4.33 -1.55
CA LEU A 223 13.20 3.31 -2.50
C LEU A 223 13.11 3.76 -3.97
N GLY A 224 12.58 4.96 -4.23
CA GLY A 224 12.43 5.53 -5.56
C GLY A 224 11.31 4.89 -6.38
N LEU A 225 10.33 4.29 -5.71
CA LEU A 225 9.15 3.73 -6.37
C LEU A 225 8.16 4.85 -6.75
N PRO A 226 7.46 4.75 -7.90
CA PRO A 226 6.49 5.76 -8.31
C PRO A 226 5.40 5.94 -7.27
N VAL A 227 5.17 7.18 -6.82
CA VAL A 227 4.25 7.46 -5.71
C VAL A 227 2.80 7.05 -5.99
N GLU A 228 2.39 7.07 -7.24
CA GLU A 228 1.08 6.61 -7.72
C GLU A 228 0.91 5.08 -7.69
N MET A 229 2.00 4.34 -7.52
CA MET A 229 2.00 2.88 -7.44
C MET A 229 2.09 2.35 -5.99
N LEU A 230 2.29 3.22 -4.99
CA LEU A 230 2.56 2.78 -3.61
C LEU A 230 1.39 2.00 -3.00
N ARG A 231 0.14 2.37 -3.33
CA ARG A 231 -1.05 1.59 -2.93
C ARG A 231 -1.04 0.19 -3.54
N GLY A 232 -0.50 0.02 -4.74
CA GLY A 232 -0.35 -1.28 -5.39
C GLY A 232 0.48 -2.26 -4.55
N PHE A 233 1.54 -1.80 -3.88
CA PHE A 233 2.32 -2.64 -2.97
C PHE A 233 1.57 -2.97 -1.68
N ALA A 234 0.77 -2.04 -1.16
CA ALA A 234 -0.13 -2.33 -0.04
C ALA A 234 -1.19 -3.38 -0.40
N LEU A 235 -1.73 -3.31 -1.63
CA LEU A 235 -2.66 -4.31 -2.16
C LEU A 235 -1.98 -5.66 -2.40
N LEU A 236 -0.75 -5.68 -2.92
CA LEU A 236 0.03 -6.91 -3.09
C LEU A 236 0.26 -7.61 -1.75
N ALA A 237 0.69 -6.88 -0.74
CA ALA A 237 0.87 -7.39 0.61
C ALA A 237 -0.46 -7.91 1.19
N ARG A 238 -1.53 -7.11 1.05
CA ARG A 238 -2.87 -7.48 1.54
C ARG A 238 -3.44 -8.70 0.81
N ALA A 239 -3.11 -8.95 -0.45
CA ALA A 239 -3.53 -10.15 -1.15
C ALA A 239 -3.04 -11.42 -0.43
N ALA A 240 -1.79 -11.45 0.03
CA ALA A 240 -1.26 -12.56 0.84
C ALA A 240 -2.01 -12.71 2.17
N GLY A 241 -2.26 -11.61 2.89
CA GLY A 241 -3.05 -11.61 4.12
C GLY A 241 -4.48 -12.11 3.91
N LEU A 242 -5.16 -11.66 2.85
CA LEU A 242 -6.51 -12.11 2.51
C LEU A 242 -6.57 -13.59 2.17
N LEU A 243 -5.56 -14.13 1.47
CA LEU A 243 -5.46 -15.58 1.27
C LEU A 243 -5.36 -16.33 2.61
N GLY A 244 -4.59 -15.80 3.57
CA GLY A 244 -4.53 -16.31 4.94
C GLY A 244 -5.90 -16.28 5.63
N GLN A 245 -6.62 -15.15 5.53
CA GLN A 245 -7.96 -14.97 6.09
C GLN A 245 -8.98 -15.96 5.49
N LEU A 246 -8.94 -16.18 4.18
CA LEU A 246 -9.80 -17.13 3.49
C LEU A 246 -9.44 -18.59 3.81
N ALA A 247 -8.16 -18.91 3.94
CA ALA A 247 -7.71 -20.21 4.38
C ALA A 247 -8.14 -20.51 5.83
N GLU A 248 -8.15 -19.49 6.70
CA GLU A 248 -8.67 -19.63 8.05
C GLU A 248 -10.19 -19.80 8.06
N GLU A 249 -10.94 -19.03 7.27
CA GLU A 249 -12.39 -19.15 7.15
C GLU A 249 -12.82 -20.57 6.79
N ARG A 250 -12.06 -21.27 5.94
CA ARG A 250 -12.31 -22.69 5.62
C ARG A 250 -12.11 -23.64 6.79
N ARG A 251 -11.19 -23.32 7.70
CA ARG A 251 -10.86 -24.19 8.86
C ARG A 251 -11.65 -23.82 10.11
N ARG A 252 -11.93 -22.54 10.27
CA ARG A 252 -12.63 -21.95 11.43
C ARG A 252 -13.55 -20.84 10.92
N PRO A 253 -14.72 -21.22 10.36
CA PRO A 253 -15.64 -20.27 9.77
C PRO A 253 -16.22 -19.35 10.84
N ILE A 254 -16.28 -18.04 10.56
CA ILE A 254 -16.92 -17.03 11.40
C ILE A 254 -17.85 -16.11 10.61
N ALA A 255 -17.81 -16.18 9.27
CA ALA A 255 -18.60 -15.27 8.44
C ALA A 255 -20.11 -15.48 8.60
N MET A 256 -20.55 -16.72 8.89
CA MET A 256 -21.95 -17.01 9.20
C MET A 256 -22.38 -16.35 10.51
N ASP A 257 -21.53 -16.40 11.53
CA ASP A 257 -21.84 -15.76 12.83
C ASP A 257 -21.90 -14.24 12.68
N MET A 258 -20.99 -13.63 11.91
CA MET A 258 -21.04 -12.20 11.60
C MET A 258 -22.32 -11.80 10.88
N TYR A 259 -22.76 -12.59 9.89
CA TYR A 259 -24.01 -12.35 9.17
C TYR A 259 -25.21 -12.43 10.12
N LEU A 260 -25.33 -13.53 10.87
CA LEU A 260 -26.45 -13.76 11.77
C LEU A 260 -26.50 -12.77 12.95
N ASP A 261 -25.35 -12.30 13.42
CA ASP A 261 -25.30 -11.28 14.48
C ASP A 261 -25.88 -9.95 13.99
N ILE A 262 -25.52 -9.54 12.79
CA ILE A 262 -26.07 -8.32 12.17
C ILE A 262 -27.58 -8.49 11.88
N ASP A 263 -28.00 -9.59 11.28
CA ASP A 263 -29.37 -9.85 10.90
C ASP A 263 -30.31 -9.88 12.12
N ARG A 264 -29.90 -10.56 13.18
CA ARG A 264 -30.69 -10.66 14.44
C ARG A 264 -30.79 -9.37 15.21
N ASN A 265 -29.84 -8.47 15.05
CA ASN A 265 -29.81 -7.17 15.72
C ASN A 265 -30.30 -6.02 14.82
N ALA A 266 -30.73 -6.33 13.61
CA ALA A 266 -31.32 -5.33 12.71
C ALA A 266 -32.66 -4.84 13.26
N VAL A 267 -32.82 -3.52 13.35
CA VAL A 267 -34.07 -2.87 13.78
C VAL A 267 -34.56 -1.99 12.64
N TYR A 268 -35.78 -2.23 12.22
CA TYR A 268 -36.42 -1.36 11.22
C TYR A 268 -36.74 0.01 11.85
N VAL A 269 -36.15 1.06 11.30
CA VAL A 269 -36.47 2.45 11.64
C VAL A 269 -37.04 3.08 10.36
N PRO A 270 -38.34 3.44 10.35
CA PRO A 270 -38.93 4.12 9.20
C PRO A 270 -38.30 5.49 9.04
N ASP A 271 -38.05 5.92 7.79
CA ASP A 271 -37.69 7.31 7.51
C ASP A 271 -38.83 8.21 8.02
N GLU A 272 -38.50 9.24 8.77
CA GLU A 272 -39.47 10.30 9.10
C GLU A 272 -39.94 10.88 7.77
N GLN A 273 -41.23 10.69 7.46
CA GLN A 273 -41.83 11.36 6.31
C GLN A 273 -41.62 12.85 6.55
N HIS A 274 -40.88 13.50 5.65
CA HIS A 274 -40.98 14.94 5.50
C HIS A 274 -42.43 15.19 5.13
N ASP A 275 -43.28 15.47 6.15
CA ASP A 275 -44.57 16.09 5.94
C ASP A 275 -44.26 17.45 5.26
N GLY A 276 -44.35 17.43 3.93
CA GLY A 276 -44.36 18.63 3.13
C GLY A 276 -45.54 19.46 3.59
N HIS A 277 -45.26 20.45 4.43
CA HIS A 277 -46.15 21.59 4.56
C HIS A 277 -46.06 22.35 3.24
N ASP A 278 -46.89 21.93 2.27
CA ASP A 278 -47.41 22.85 1.25
C ASP A 278 -48.27 23.87 2.00
N GLY A 279 -47.62 24.91 2.47
CA GLY A 279 -48.29 26.10 2.99
C GLY A 279 -48.96 26.82 1.85
N GLU A 280 -50.26 26.96 1.98
CA GLU A 280 -51.12 27.88 1.21
C GLU A 280 -50.53 29.31 1.14
#